data_d7fed0447f8e538c713f7a86d051cd94
#
_entry.id   d7fed0447f8e538c713f7a86d051cd94
#
_cell.length_a   1.000
_cell.length_b   1.000
_cell.length_c   1.000
_cell.angle_alpha   90.00
_cell.angle_beta   90.00
_cell.angle_gamma   90.00
#
_symmetry.space_group_name_H-M   'P 1'
#
loop_
_entity.id
_entity.type
_entity.pdbx_description
1 polymer ?
#
loop_
_entity_poly.entity_id
_entity_poly.type
_entity_poly.pdbx_seq_one_letter_code
_entity_poly.pdbx_strand_id
1 'polypeptide(L)'
;RWYNKNTGEYLALDTGGGPIARLWSTALSGLVDIGYVKATGHSVKINLPKTALLPEAEFEWKIPQWSNAIERDRARTYFQAYAAAAALHFVERALKELHAGNTKTWAEFKVPDEAIGCGFHEAVRGVLSHHVVIREGKIANYHPYPPTPWNASPRDVYGTPGPYEDAIQNTPIFEENGPDKFKGIDIMRAVRSFDPCLPCGVHMYLGGGKLLKQMHTPTALMGLAK
;
A
#
# COMPACT_ATOMS: atom_id res chain seq x y z
N ARG A 1 -0.60 -8.05 12.66
CA ARG A 1 0.62 -8.40 13.43
C ARG A 1 0.86 -9.89 13.33
N TRP A 2 2.05 -10.28 12.97
CA TRP A 2 2.45 -11.68 12.96
C TRP A 2 3.05 -12.04 14.31
N TYR A 3 2.47 -13.03 14.96
CA TYR A 3 3.04 -13.64 16.15
C TYR A 3 4.07 -14.68 15.70
N ASN A 4 5.33 -14.47 16.04
CA ASN A 4 6.36 -15.48 15.85
C ASN A 4 6.25 -16.53 16.96
N LYS A 5 5.71 -17.68 16.63
CA LYS A 5 5.54 -18.80 17.58
C LYS A 5 6.86 -19.30 18.21
N ASN A 6 7.99 -19.08 17.52
CA ASN A 6 9.28 -19.58 17.95
C ASN A 6 9.99 -18.61 18.91
N THR A 7 9.77 -17.29 18.76
CA THR A 7 10.39 -16.28 19.61
C THR A 7 9.43 -15.68 20.63
N GLY A 8 8.14 -15.91 20.53
CA GLY A 8 7.14 -15.27 21.38
C GLY A 8 6.94 -13.78 21.09
N GLU A 9 7.53 -13.27 20.02
CA GLU A 9 7.50 -11.85 19.71
C GLU A 9 6.44 -11.53 18.66
N TYR A 10 5.81 -10.37 18.82
CA TYR A 10 5.01 -9.76 17.79
C TYR A 10 5.90 -8.94 16.88
N LEU A 11 6.11 -9.40 15.67
CA LEU A 11 6.76 -8.60 14.64
C LEU A 11 5.78 -7.54 14.15
N ALA A 12 6.07 -6.29 14.41
CA ALA A 12 5.46 -5.16 13.73
C ALA A 12 6.01 -5.12 12.29
N LEU A 13 5.51 -6.02 11.46
CA LEU A 13 5.69 -5.85 10.02
C LEU A 13 4.92 -4.61 9.61
N ASP A 14 5.34 -3.94 8.55
CA ASP A 14 4.53 -2.98 7.78
C ASP A 14 3.24 -3.68 7.36
N THR A 15 2.39 -3.88 8.36
CA THR A 15 1.33 -4.85 8.32
C THR A 15 0.19 -4.31 7.48
N GLY A 16 -0.11 -5.05 6.50
CA GLY A 16 -1.35 -4.94 5.74
C GLY A 16 -1.33 -3.87 4.67
N GLY A 17 -0.32 -3.05 4.62
CA GLY A 17 -0.47 -1.93 3.80
C GLY A 17 0.42 -1.87 2.59
N GLY A 18 1.70 -1.67 2.79
CA GLY A 18 2.58 -1.22 1.74
C GLY A 18 2.98 -2.28 0.72
N PRO A 19 3.54 -1.86 -0.41
CA PRO A 19 4.12 -2.76 -1.40
C PRO A 19 5.15 -3.72 -0.81
N ILE A 20 5.94 -3.29 0.17
CA ILE A 20 6.94 -4.14 0.82
C ILE A 20 6.29 -5.30 1.57
N ALA A 21 5.22 -5.06 2.33
CA ALA A 21 4.52 -6.12 3.07
C ALA A 21 3.91 -7.16 2.12
N ARG A 22 3.33 -6.72 1.01
CA ARG A 22 2.75 -7.60 -0.01
C ARG A 22 3.81 -8.44 -0.72
N LEU A 23 4.89 -7.83 -1.18
CA LEU A 23 6.00 -8.55 -1.81
C LEU A 23 6.64 -9.53 -0.82
N TRP A 24 6.81 -9.12 0.44
CA TRP A 24 7.38 -9.97 1.48
C TRP A 24 6.50 -11.19 1.78
N SER A 25 5.21 -10.97 2.01
CA SER A 25 4.25 -12.06 2.24
C SER A 25 4.16 -12.99 1.05
N THR A 26 4.12 -12.44 -0.16
CA THR A 26 4.12 -13.22 -1.41
C THR A 26 5.40 -14.06 -1.52
N ALA A 27 6.56 -13.47 -1.30
CA ALA A 27 7.84 -14.17 -1.36
C ALA A 27 7.89 -15.36 -0.40
N LEU A 28 7.52 -15.12 0.88
CA LEU A 28 7.53 -16.16 1.92
C LEU A 28 6.51 -17.27 1.69
N SER A 29 5.39 -16.97 1.04
CA SER A 29 4.36 -17.98 0.78
C SER A 29 4.88 -19.13 -0.07
N GLY A 30 5.79 -18.85 -1.01
CA GLY A 30 6.30 -19.82 -1.97
C GLY A 30 5.24 -20.43 -2.90
N LEU A 31 3.97 -20.00 -2.77
CA LEU A 31 2.82 -20.64 -3.40
C LEU A 31 2.29 -19.88 -4.62
N VAL A 32 2.66 -18.62 -4.77
CA VAL A 32 2.14 -17.78 -5.86
C VAL A 32 2.93 -18.03 -7.13
N ASP A 33 2.22 -18.48 -8.17
CA ASP A 33 2.72 -18.57 -9.55
C ASP A 33 1.54 -18.28 -10.50
N ILE A 34 1.43 -17.04 -10.93
CA ILE A 34 0.32 -16.56 -11.78
C ILE A 34 0.81 -16.04 -13.15
N GLY A 35 1.99 -16.47 -13.59
CA GLY A 35 2.59 -16.08 -14.87
C GLY A 35 3.31 -14.72 -14.81
N TYR A 36 2.76 -13.73 -14.13
CA TYR A 36 3.38 -12.41 -13.97
C TYR A 36 4.18 -12.28 -12.67
N VAL A 37 3.80 -13.06 -11.67
CA VAL A 37 4.40 -13.02 -10.34
C VAL A 37 4.64 -14.45 -9.87
N LYS A 38 5.87 -14.75 -9.48
CA LYS A 38 6.28 -16.02 -8.96
C LYS A 38 7.02 -15.88 -7.64
N ALA A 39 6.47 -16.51 -6.60
CA ALA A 39 7.11 -16.58 -5.29
C ALA A 39 8.15 -17.72 -5.26
N THR A 40 9.26 -17.50 -4.56
CA THR A 40 10.36 -18.48 -4.47
C THR A 40 10.61 -18.98 -3.04
N GLY A 41 9.91 -18.46 -2.04
CA GLY A 41 10.17 -18.69 -0.62
C GLY A 41 11.07 -17.62 0.02
N HIS A 42 11.81 -16.84 -0.78
CA HIS A 42 12.74 -15.79 -0.30
C HIS A 42 12.79 -14.58 -1.23
N SER A 43 12.14 -14.65 -2.38
CA SER A 43 12.05 -13.55 -3.34
C SER A 43 10.75 -13.63 -4.13
N VAL A 44 10.47 -12.58 -4.89
CA VAL A 44 9.42 -12.51 -5.89
C VAL A 44 10.04 -12.20 -7.23
N LYS A 45 9.83 -13.08 -8.21
CA LYS A 45 10.10 -12.80 -9.60
C LYS A 45 8.88 -12.15 -10.23
N ILE A 46 9.10 -11.05 -10.93
CA ILE A 46 8.08 -10.26 -11.60
C ILE A 46 8.37 -10.26 -13.08
N ASN A 47 7.48 -10.86 -13.86
CA ASN A 47 7.59 -10.92 -15.31
C ASN A 47 6.75 -9.79 -15.90
N LEU A 48 7.41 -8.86 -16.56
CA LEU A 48 6.74 -7.84 -17.35
C LEU A 48 6.40 -8.41 -18.72
N PRO A 49 5.11 -8.45 -19.09
CA PRO A 49 4.72 -8.98 -20.39
C PRO A 49 5.23 -8.08 -21.51
N LYS A 50 5.58 -8.69 -22.65
CA LYS A 50 5.83 -7.95 -23.89
C LYS A 50 4.55 -7.23 -24.33
N THR A 51 4.70 -5.96 -24.70
CA THR A 51 3.65 -5.14 -25.29
C THR A 51 4.13 -4.55 -26.61
N ALA A 52 3.28 -3.80 -27.30
CA ALA A 52 3.67 -3.08 -28.51
C ALA A 52 4.78 -2.03 -28.26
N LEU A 53 4.85 -1.50 -27.02
CA LEU A 53 5.76 -0.41 -26.64
C LEU A 53 6.93 -0.85 -25.75
N LEU A 54 6.80 -1.97 -25.05
CA LEU A 54 7.78 -2.43 -24.07
C LEU A 54 8.23 -3.86 -24.37
N PRO A 55 9.53 -4.16 -24.28
CA PRO A 55 10.02 -5.51 -24.35
C PRO A 55 9.58 -6.32 -23.11
N GLU A 56 9.60 -7.63 -23.26
CA GLU A 56 9.52 -8.54 -22.12
C GLU A 56 10.73 -8.33 -21.19
N ALA A 57 10.50 -8.37 -19.88
CA ALA A 57 11.55 -8.25 -18.88
C ALA A 57 11.20 -9.03 -17.61
N GLU A 58 12.19 -9.57 -16.95
CA GLU A 58 12.08 -10.20 -15.64
C GLU A 58 12.86 -9.38 -14.60
N PHE A 59 12.23 -9.14 -13.46
CA PHE A 59 12.85 -8.55 -12.29
C PHE A 59 12.71 -9.47 -11.09
N GLU A 60 13.69 -9.47 -10.21
CA GLU A 60 13.62 -10.19 -8.95
C GLU A 60 13.71 -9.22 -7.78
N TRP A 61 12.66 -9.21 -6.95
CA TRP A 61 12.66 -8.53 -5.67
C TRP A 61 13.02 -9.53 -4.57
N LYS A 62 14.15 -9.32 -3.92
CA LYS A 62 14.61 -10.14 -2.79
C LYS A 62 14.15 -9.52 -1.47
N ILE A 63 13.73 -10.37 -0.54
CA ILE A 63 13.38 -9.93 0.82
C ILE A 63 14.59 -9.22 1.43
N PRO A 64 14.45 -7.96 1.89
CA PRO A 64 15.52 -7.25 2.56
C PRO A 64 15.72 -7.79 3.98
N GLN A 65 16.90 -7.54 4.55
CA GLN A 65 17.18 -7.91 5.94
C GLN A 65 16.31 -7.12 6.93
N TRP A 66 16.03 -5.86 6.61
CA TRP A 66 15.25 -4.94 7.44
C TRP A 66 14.29 -4.11 6.58
N SER A 67 13.10 -3.80 7.14
CA SER A 67 12.23 -2.78 6.57
C SER A 67 12.73 -1.39 6.98
N ASN A 68 12.93 -0.53 6.00
CA ASN A 68 13.29 0.88 6.17
C ASN A 68 12.74 1.72 5.03
N ALA A 69 12.92 3.03 5.07
CA ALA A 69 12.37 3.94 4.07
C ALA A 69 12.81 3.60 2.64
N ILE A 70 14.09 3.27 2.45
CA ILE A 70 14.64 2.93 1.12
C ILE A 70 14.03 1.63 0.60
N GLU A 71 13.92 0.62 1.45
CA GLU A 71 13.35 -0.68 1.08
C GLU A 71 11.84 -0.59 0.77
N ARG A 72 11.10 0.28 1.48
CA ARG A 72 9.70 0.57 1.15
C ARG A 72 9.57 1.23 -0.22
N ASP A 73 10.43 2.20 -0.53
CA ASP A 73 10.43 2.86 -1.83
C ASP A 73 10.90 1.92 -2.94
N ARG A 74 11.91 1.08 -2.68
CA ARG A 74 12.36 0.03 -3.61
C ARG A 74 11.22 -0.93 -3.95
N ALA A 75 10.51 -1.45 -2.96
CA ALA A 75 9.38 -2.35 -3.17
C ALA A 75 8.25 -1.68 -3.99
N ARG A 76 7.97 -0.42 -3.71
CA ARG A 76 6.98 0.37 -4.48
C ARG A 76 7.39 0.52 -5.94
N THR A 77 8.67 0.77 -6.22
CA THR A 77 9.18 0.89 -7.60
C THR A 77 8.96 -0.39 -8.39
N TYR A 78 9.27 -1.56 -7.82
CA TYR A 78 8.99 -2.85 -8.45
C TYR A 78 7.49 -3.05 -8.71
N PHE A 79 6.66 -2.74 -7.73
CA PHE A 79 5.21 -2.85 -7.87
C PHE A 79 4.65 -1.90 -8.92
N GLN A 80 5.14 -0.68 -9.01
CA GLN A 80 4.73 0.29 -10.03
C GLN A 80 5.12 -0.14 -11.43
N ALA A 81 6.34 -0.66 -11.62
CA ALA A 81 6.79 -1.17 -12.92
C ALA A 81 5.88 -2.31 -13.39
N TYR A 82 5.58 -3.26 -12.52
CA TYR A 82 4.63 -4.33 -12.79
C TYR A 82 3.25 -3.81 -13.15
N ALA A 83 2.68 -2.91 -12.33
CA ALA A 83 1.34 -2.38 -12.54
C ALA A 83 1.21 -1.62 -13.87
N ALA A 84 2.22 -0.83 -14.24
CA ALA A 84 2.24 -0.09 -15.51
C ALA A 84 2.28 -1.04 -16.72
N ALA A 85 3.16 -2.03 -16.71
CA ALA A 85 3.26 -3.01 -17.79
C ALA A 85 2.01 -3.89 -17.91
N ALA A 86 1.46 -4.35 -16.77
CA ALA A 86 0.23 -5.12 -16.73
C ALA A 86 -0.96 -4.31 -17.26
N ALA A 87 -1.08 -3.03 -16.89
CA ALA A 87 -2.13 -2.15 -17.39
C ALA A 87 -2.08 -2.04 -18.93
N LEU A 88 -0.91 -1.80 -19.49
CA LEU A 88 -0.74 -1.71 -20.96
C LEU A 88 -1.09 -3.05 -21.63
N HIS A 89 -0.62 -4.16 -21.09
CA HIS A 89 -0.93 -5.49 -21.61
C HIS A 89 -2.44 -5.78 -21.60
N PHE A 90 -3.15 -5.43 -20.52
CA PHE A 90 -4.60 -5.62 -20.45
C PHE A 90 -5.37 -4.70 -21.38
N VAL A 91 -4.90 -3.48 -21.63
CA VAL A 91 -5.47 -2.60 -22.66
C VAL A 91 -5.34 -3.24 -24.05
N GLU A 92 -4.16 -3.76 -24.40
CA GLU A 92 -3.96 -4.46 -25.67
C GLU A 92 -4.87 -5.69 -25.82
N ARG A 93 -5.06 -6.47 -24.73
CA ARG A 93 -6.01 -7.59 -24.72
C ARG A 93 -7.45 -7.10 -24.92
N ALA A 94 -7.88 -6.06 -24.22
CA ALA A 94 -9.21 -5.50 -24.39
C ALA A 94 -9.47 -5.06 -25.85
N LEU A 95 -8.50 -4.42 -26.48
CA LEU A 95 -8.60 -4.04 -27.89
C LEU A 95 -8.74 -5.25 -28.82
N LYS A 96 -8.01 -6.33 -28.56
CA LYS A 96 -8.14 -7.57 -29.33
C LYS A 96 -9.52 -8.18 -29.19
N GLU A 97 -10.08 -8.22 -27.96
CA GLU A 97 -11.43 -8.73 -27.72
C GLU A 97 -12.49 -7.86 -28.43
N LEU A 98 -12.37 -6.54 -28.38
CA LEU A 98 -13.26 -5.63 -29.10
C LEU A 98 -13.20 -5.85 -30.63
N HIS A 99 -12.03 -6.02 -31.21
CA HIS A 99 -11.86 -6.31 -32.63
C HIS A 99 -12.42 -7.69 -33.02
N ALA A 100 -12.44 -8.64 -32.07
CA ALA A 100 -13.07 -9.94 -32.27
C ALA A 100 -14.61 -9.92 -32.11
N GLY A 101 -15.19 -8.76 -31.81
CA GLY A 101 -16.64 -8.59 -31.61
C GLY A 101 -17.11 -8.84 -30.19
N ASN A 102 -16.21 -9.08 -29.25
CA ASN A 102 -16.53 -9.30 -27.84
C ASN A 102 -16.70 -7.94 -27.15
N THR A 103 -17.90 -7.38 -27.22
CA THR A 103 -18.22 -6.04 -26.67
C THR A 103 -18.90 -6.07 -25.30
N LYS A 104 -19.24 -7.26 -24.79
CA LYS A 104 -19.93 -7.40 -23.52
C LYS A 104 -18.96 -7.21 -22.37
N THR A 105 -19.06 -6.08 -21.66
CA THR A 105 -18.16 -5.68 -20.56
C THR A 105 -18.70 -5.95 -19.18
N TRP A 106 -19.90 -6.50 -19.06
CA TRP A 106 -20.53 -6.82 -17.79
C TRP A 106 -21.38 -8.08 -17.87
N ALA A 107 -21.64 -8.72 -16.74
CA ALA A 107 -22.57 -9.83 -16.62
C ALA A 107 -23.80 -9.41 -15.81
N GLU A 108 -24.97 -9.89 -16.20
CA GLU A 108 -26.17 -9.69 -15.40
C GLU A 108 -26.04 -10.39 -14.06
N PHE A 109 -26.44 -9.70 -13.00
CA PHE A 109 -26.51 -10.27 -11.67
C PHE A 109 -27.77 -9.76 -10.96
N LYS A 110 -28.28 -10.55 -10.04
CA LYS A 110 -29.36 -10.14 -9.15
C LYS A 110 -28.79 -9.78 -7.79
N VAL A 111 -29.17 -8.61 -7.28
CA VAL A 111 -28.82 -8.24 -5.90
C VAL A 111 -29.57 -9.19 -4.97
N PRO A 112 -28.89 -9.90 -4.04
CA PRO A 112 -29.56 -10.76 -3.08
C PRO A 112 -30.36 -9.95 -2.08
N ASP A 113 -31.45 -10.53 -1.55
CA ASP A 113 -32.23 -9.88 -0.52
C ASP A 113 -31.46 -9.79 0.80
N GLU A 114 -30.69 -10.83 1.14
CA GLU A 114 -29.84 -10.87 2.32
C GLU A 114 -28.46 -11.36 1.92
N ALA A 115 -27.40 -10.62 2.29
CA ALA A 115 -26.01 -11.04 2.11
C ALA A 115 -25.06 -10.30 3.04
N ILE A 116 -23.97 -10.96 3.39
CA ILE A 116 -22.77 -10.34 3.97
C ILE A 116 -21.63 -10.69 3.05
N GLY A 117 -20.91 -9.67 2.59
CA GLY A 117 -19.79 -9.82 1.68
C GLY A 117 -18.56 -9.04 2.12
N CYS A 118 -17.40 -9.59 1.78
CA CYS A 118 -16.13 -8.91 1.95
C CYS A 118 -15.33 -9.06 0.64
N GLY A 119 -14.83 -7.94 0.13
CA GLY A 119 -13.98 -7.91 -1.06
C GLY A 119 -12.66 -7.23 -0.74
N PHE A 120 -11.60 -7.71 -1.38
CA PHE A 120 -10.26 -7.15 -1.26
C PHE A 120 -9.75 -6.71 -2.61
N HIS A 121 -9.08 -5.59 -2.64
CA HIS A 121 -8.41 -5.08 -3.82
C HIS A 121 -7.05 -4.50 -3.47
N GLU A 122 -6.06 -4.76 -4.31
CA GLU A 122 -4.76 -4.14 -4.14
C GLU A 122 -4.79 -2.70 -4.65
N ALA A 123 -4.33 -1.79 -3.81
CA ALA A 123 -4.09 -0.40 -4.14
C ALA A 123 -2.60 -0.09 -4.04
N VAL A 124 -2.18 1.07 -4.55
CA VAL A 124 -0.76 1.51 -4.51
C VAL A 124 -0.20 1.46 -3.08
N ARG A 125 -1.01 1.86 -2.10
CA ARG A 125 -0.62 1.97 -0.68
C ARG A 125 -0.82 0.71 0.14
N GLY A 126 -1.41 -0.32 -0.45
CA GLY A 126 -1.69 -1.57 0.24
C GLY A 126 -3.01 -2.19 -0.14
N VAL A 127 -3.56 -3.02 0.71
CA VAL A 127 -4.83 -3.71 0.49
C VAL A 127 -5.99 -2.83 0.98
N LEU A 128 -6.94 -2.60 0.09
CA LEU A 128 -8.25 -2.04 0.40
C LEU A 128 -9.22 -3.18 0.65
N SER A 129 -9.99 -3.13 1.73
CA SER A 129 -11.11 -4.04 1.96
C SER A 129 -12.44 -3.31 1.94
N HIS A 130 -13.44 -3.98 1.39
CA HIS A 130 -14.83 -3.53 1.38
C HIS A 130 -15.68 -4.55 2.12
N HIS A 131 -16.46 -4.09 3.09
CA HIS A 131 -17.35 -4.92 3.87
C HIS A 131 -18.77 -4.40 3.64
N VAL A 132 -19.66 -5.28 3.18
CA VAL A 132 -21.02 -4.92 2.78
C VAL A 132 -22.02 -5.84 3.47
N VAL A 133 -23.07 -5.26 4.00
CA VAL A 133 -24.26 -5.97 4.48
C VAL A 133 -25.44 -5.55 3.64
N ILE A 134 -26.12 -6.51 3.04
CA ILE A 134 -27.37 -6.29 2.27
C ILE A 134 -28.51 -6.85 3.08
N ARG A 135 -29.59 -6.06 3.18
CA ARG A 135 -30.88 -6.45 3.74
C ARG A 135 -32.00 -5.89 2.87
N GLU A 136 -32.99 -6.69 2.60
CA GLU A 136 -34.12 -6.31 1.75
C GLU A 136 -33.69 -5.76 0.38
N GLY A 137 -32.67 -6.35 -0.22
CA GLY A 137 -32.10 -5.93 -1.50
C GLY A 137 -31.37 -4.58 -1.50
N LYS A 138 -31.10 -4.00 -0.31
CA LYS A 138 -30.43 -2.71 -0.16
C LYS A 138 -29.18 -2.82 0.71
N ILE A 139 -28.23 -1.92 0.50
CA ILE A 139 -27.07 -1.82 1.36
C ILE A 139 -27.50 -1.29 2.74
N ALA A 140 -27.48 -2.17 3.74
CA ALA A 140 -27.78 -1.84 5.13
C ALA A 140 -26.56 -1.32 5.87
N ASN A 141 -25.35 -1.82 5.53
CA ASN A 141 -24.09 -1.30 6.05
C ASN A 141 -22.99 -1.46 5.00
N TYR A 142 -22.13 -0.48 4.91
CA TYR A 142 -20.97 -0.49 4.03
C TYR A 142 -19.76 0.15 4.71
N HIS A 143 -18.67 -0.59 4.82
CA HIS A 143 -17.45 -0.11 5.44
C HIS A 143 -16.24 -0.39 4.54
N PRO A 144 -15.73 0.62 3.82
CA PRO A 144 -14.44 0.54 3.15
C PRO A 144 -13.33 0.77 4.18
N TYR A 145 -12.27 -0.03 4.11
CA TYR A 145 -11.10 0.13 4.96
C TYR A 145 -9.84 0.28 4.10
N PRO A 146 -9.41 1.51 3.82
CA PRO A 146 -8.26 1.78 2.95
C PRO A 146 -6.92 1.48 3.64
N PRO A 147 -5.82 1.33 2.86
CA PRO A 147 -4.52 0.89 3.38
C PRO A 147 -3.87 1.84 4.40
N THR A 148 -4.02 3.15 4.22
CA THR A 148 -3.38 4.14 5.11
C THR A 148 -3.83 4.04 6.57
N PRO A 149 -5.11 3.81 6.90
CA PRO A 149 -5.52 3.51 8.28
C PRO A 149 -4.81 2.31 8.91
N TRP A 150 -4.45 1.29 8.13
CA TRP A 150 -3.64 0.18 8.61
C TRP A 150 -2.23 0.63 8.99
N ASN A 151 -1.56 1.37 8.10
CA ASN A 151 -0.20 1.85 8.31
C ASN A 151 -0.11 2.92 9.39
N ALA A 152 -1.14 3.75 9.53
CA ALA A 152 -1.25 4.82 10.52
C ALA A 152 -1.92 4.39 11.83
N SER A 153 -2.19 3.09 12.00
CA SER A 153 -2.79 2.61 13.24
C SER A 153 -1.87 2.94 14.43
N PRO A 154 -2.44 3.41 15.55
CA PRO A 154 -1.66 3.77 16.71
C PRO A 154 -1.16 2.54 17.47
N ARG A 155 -0.36 2.79 18.49
CA ARG A 155 0.07 1.79 19.48
C ARG A 155 -1.13 1.01 20.01
N ASP A 156 -0.97 -0.28 20.14
CA ASP A 156 -2.03 -1.15 20.65
C ASP A 156 -2.12 -1.14 22.18
N VAL A 157 -3.11 -1.85 22.69
CA VAL A 157 -3.35 -1.99 24.15
C VAL A 157 -2.24 -2.74 24.88
N TYR A 158 -1.38 -3.45 24.16
CA TYR A 158 -0.23 -4.17 24.71
C TYR A 158 1.08 -3.36 24.65
N GLY A 159 1.00 -2.12 24.19
CA GLY A 159 2.14 -1.23 24.12
C GLY A 159 3.01 -1.38 22.85
N THR A 160 2.62 -2.21 21.87
CA THR A 160 3.35 -2.35 20.62
C THR A 160 3.06 -1.15 19.72
N PRO A 161 4.08 -0.41 19.22
CA PRO A 161 3.87 0.74 18.38
C PRO A 161 3.21 0.36 17.05
N GLY A 162 2.44 1.27 16.48
CA GLY A 162 1.94 1.15 15.12
C GLY A 162 3.06 1.32 14.09
N PRO A 163 2.84 0.96 12.80
CA PRO A 163 3.89 1.01 11.78
C PRO A 163 4.56 2.38 11.61
N TYR A 164 3.78 3.46 11.64
CA TYR A 164 4.36 4.82 11.59
C TYR A 164 5.14 5.16 12.84
N GLU A 165 4.60 4.84 14.03
CA GLU A 165 5.27 5.10 15.29
C GLU A 165 6.60 4.37 15.37
N ASP A 166 6.62 3.08 15.00
CA ASP A 166 7.83 2.26 14.99
C ASP A 166 8.88 2.81 14.03
N ALA A 167 8.47 3.13 12.79
CA ALA A 167 9.39 3.70 11.82
C ALA A 167 9.97 5.05 12.25
N ILE A 168 9.16 5.92 12.88
CA ILE A 168 9.62 7.22 13.37
C ILE A 168 10.58 7.05 14.54
N GLN A 169 10.25 6.20 15.51
CA GLN A 169 11.09 5.95 16.69
C GLN A 169 12.48 5.41 16.32
N ASN A 170 12.57 4.64 15.24
CA ASN A 170 13.81 4.04 14.75
C ASN A 170 14.51 4.85 13.64
N THR A 171 13.99 6.05 13.31
CA THR A 171 14.62 6.91 12.31
C THR A 171 15.63 7.84 12.97
N PRO A 172 16.92 7.80 12.55
CA PRO A 172 17.90 8.75 13.05
C PRO A 172 17.57 10.17 12.59
N ILE A 173 17.76 11.13 13.49
CA ILE A 173 17.55 12.56 13.22
C ILE A 173 18.91 13.19 12.89
N PHE A 174 19.05 13.67 11.68
CA PHE A 174 20.27 14.34 11.21
C PHE A 174 20.16 15.88 11.21
N GLU A 175 19.03 16.41 11.67
CA GLU A 175 18.82 17.85 11.77
C GLU A 175 19.58 18.43 12.97
N GLU A 176 20.75 19.05 12.74
CA GLU A 176 21.63 19.58 13.78
C GLU A 176 21.28 20.99 14.28
N ASN A 177 20.16 21.54 13.89
CA ASN A 177 19.87 22.97 14.03
C ASN A 177 19.22 23.38 15.36
N GLY A 178 19.11 22.48 16.32
CA GLY A 178 18.43 22.71 17.60
C GLY A 178 16.90 22.84 17.48
N PRO A 179 16.18 22.92 18.61
CA PRO A 179 14.72 22.88 18.63
C PRO A 179 14.03 23.98 17.83
N ASP A 180 14.61 25.19 17.83
CA ASP A 180 14.00 26.36 17.17
C ASP A 180 14.09 26.30 15.63
N LYS A 181 15.03 25.54 15.10
CA LYS A 181 15.23 25.36 13.65
C LYS A 181 14.82 23.98 13.16
N PHE A 182 14.32 23.13 14.02
CA PHE A 182 13.89 21.78 13.68
C PHE A 182 12.75 21.80 12.66
N LYS A 183 12.94 21.17 11.53
CA LYS A 183 11.98 21.11 10.42
C LYS A 183 11.22 19.81 10.35
N GLY A 184 11.69 18.76 11.02
CA GLY A 184 11.11 17.43 11.02
C GLY A 184 11.25 16.70 9.69
N ILE A 185 12.28 16.99 8.91
CA ILE A 185 12.45 16.44 7.57
C ILE A 185 12.66 14.92 7.63
N ASP A 186 13.48 14.43 8.57
CA ASP A 186 13.76 13.02 8.69
C ASP A 186 12.51 12.23 9.11
N ILE A 187 11.72 12.77 10.04
CA ILE A 187 10.42 12.21 10.43
C ILE A 187 9.48 12.17 9.23
N MET A 188 9.41 13.28 8.47
CA MET A 188 8.56 13.36 7.28
C MET A 188 8.97 12.36 6.19
N ARG A 189 10.27 12.11 6.02
CA ARG A 189 10.77 11.08 5.09
C ARG A 189 10.33 9.69 5.52
N ALA A 190 10.44 9.36 6.82
CA ALA A 190 9.98 8.09 7.35
C ALA A 190 8.49 7.88 7.07
N VAL A 191 7.64 8.84 7.38
CA VAL A 191 6.19 8.77 7.13
C VAL A 191 5.88 8.68 5.64
N ARG A 192 6.52 9.50 4.80
CA ARG A 192 6.28 9.52 3.34
C ARG A 192 6.69 8.23 2.65
N SER A 193 7.63 7.49 3.20
CA SER A 193 8.03 6.18 2.64
C SER A 193 6.88 5.16 2.65
N PHE A 194 5.86 5.35 3.48
CA PHE A 194 4.63 4.55 3.45
C PHE A 194 3.61 5.04 2.41
N ASP A 195 3.89 6.14 1.72
CA ASP A 195 2.99 6.76 0.74
C ASP A 195 1.60 7.05 1.33
N PRO A 196 1.48 7.85 2.42
CA PRO A 196 0.21 8.11 3.07
C PRO A 196 -0.78 8.75 2.10
N CYS A 197 -2.05 8.37 2.24
CA CYS A 197 -3.12 8.94 1.44
C CYS A 197 -3.34 10.41 1.82
N LEU A 198 -3.11 11.31 0.89
CA LEU A 198 -3.33 12.75 1.04
C LEU A 198 -4.63 13.14 0.32
N PRO A 199 -5.38 14.13 0.82
CA PRO A 199 -4.96 15.31 1.57
C PRO A 199 -5.13 15.18 3.10
N CYS A 200 -4.28 14.43 3.75
CA CYS A 200 -4.21 14.47 5.20
C CYS A 200 -3.27 15.62 5.61
N GLY A 201 -3.72 16.49 6.50
CA GLY A 201 -2.87 17.51 7.09
C GLY A 201 -1.86 16.89 8.05
N VAL A 202 -0.68 17.48 8.16
CA VAL A 202 0.33 17.13 9.16
C VAL A 202 0.48 18.28 10.13
N HIS A 203 0.26 18.00 11.40
CA HIS A 203 0.51 18.95 12.49
C HIS A 203 1.65 18.42 13.34
N MET A 204 2.67 19.21 13.54
CA MET A 204 3.81 18.86 14.37
C MET A 204 3.83 19.71 15.62
N TYR A 205 3.79 19.05 16.77
CA TYR A 205 3.86 19.67 18.08
C TYR A 205 5.17 19.28 18.77
N LEU A 206 5.86 20.25 19.35
CA LEU A 206 6.94 19.98 20.27
C LEU A 206 6.42 19.79 21.70
N GLY A 207 7.25 19.23 22.57
CA GLY A 207 6.96 19.13 24.00
C GLY A 207 6.50 20.48 24.57
N GLY A 208 5.39 20.46 25.35
CA GLY A 208 4.73 21.69 25.84
C GLY A 208 3.59 22.22 24.97
N GLY A 209 3.19 21.49 23.92
CA GLY A 209 2.00 21.82 23.12
C GLY A 209 2.17 22.96 22.10
N LYS A 210 3.40 23.44 21.90
CA LYS A 210 3.66 24.49 20.90
C LYS A 210 3.59 23.87 19.50
N LEU A 211 2.67 24.37 18.66
CA LEU A 211 2.61 23.99 17.24
C LEU A 211 3.86 24.50 16.52
N LEU A 212 4.69 23.57 16.07
CA LEU A 212 5.92 23.90 15.35
C LEU A 212 5.66 24.13 13.87
N LYS A 213 4.83 23.31 13.26
CA LYS A 213 4.55 23.35 11.82
C LYS A 213 3.21 22.74 11.49
N GLN A 214 2.45 23.43 10.67
CA GLN A 214 1.28 22.92 10.02
C GLN A 214 1.57 22.81 8.52
N MET A 215 1.47 21.60 7.98
CA MET A 215 1.61 21.39 6.55
C MET A 215 0.27 20.88 6.01
N HIS A 216 -0.30 21.66 5.12
CA HIS A 216 -1.35 21.19 4.23
C HIS A 216 -0.66 20.81 2.92
N THR A 217 -0.88 19.60 2.45
CA THR A 217 -0.46 19.26 1.10
C THR A 217 -1.49 19.86 0.16
N PRO A 218 -1.14 20.90 -0.62
CA PRO A 218 -2.05 21.34 -1.68
C PRO A 218 -2.19 20.15 -2.63
N THR A 219 -3.41 19.70 -2.84
CA THR A 219 -3.69 18.84 -3.97
C THR A 219 -3.29 19.60 -5.21
N ALA A 220 -2.41 19.04 -6.02
CA ALA A 220 -1.92 19.68 -7.27
C ALA A 220 -3.05 20.08 -8.23
N LEU A 221 -4.27 19.63 -7.98
CA LEU A 221 -5.48 19.98 -8.71
C LEU A 221 -6.13 21.31 -8.25
N MET A 222 -5.80 21.85 -7.08
CA MET A 222 -6.35 23.15 -6.66
C MET A 222 -5.68 24.36 -7.33
N GLY A 223 -4.56 24.16 -8.03
CA GLY A 223 -3.90 25.20 -8.82
C GLY A 223 -4.50 25.45 -10.20
N LEU A 224 -5.46 24.66 -10.63
CA LEU A 224 -6.11 24.80 -11.94
C LEU A 224 -7.50 25.42 -11.89
N ALA A 225 -7.99 25.81 -10.71
CA ALA A 225 -9.21 26.56 -10.55
C ALA A 225 -8.87 28.05 -10.33
N LYS A 226 -8.51 28.72 -11.39
CA LYS A 226 -8.63 30.17 -11.60
C LYS A 226 -9.14 30.43 -12.99
#